data_8f6761d8d969ccb1b84a2b35bebb1d9c
#
_entry.id   8f6761d8d969ccb1b84a2b35bebb1d9c
#
_cell.length_a   1.000
_cell.length_b   1.000
_cell.length_c   1.000
_cell.angle_alpha   90.00
_cell.angle_beta   90.00
_cell.angle_gamma   90.00
#
_symmetry.space_group_name_H-M   'P 1'
#
loop_
_entity.id
_entity.type
_entity.pdbx_description
1 polymer ?
#
loop_
_entity_poly.entity_id
_entity_poly.type
_entity_poly.pdbx_seq_one_letter_code
_entity_poly.pdbx_strand_id
1 'polypeptide(L)'
;VENLPGPRGIATPLGLNSIAGPWVESIQLTKGIGSVVNGYESIAGQINVELKKPENSENLYFNAYVNDFGKTDININLAQKIGTKWSTALLLHDDFLTNNTIDFNKDGFRDLPTGNQFSAINRWKYDDEKGVMVQLGFKIMNDQKVGGAIQFNPKRDKNTTNFYGLGIHTNRYEGFAKIAYVFPEMQYKSIGLQLSAIDHQQDAYFGLTQYNARQKNFYANLIYQSIIGNTNHKFRTGLSFLNDGYDEVYKNTVYKRTEIVPGAFFEYTYTNTDKFNVVAGLRADGHNLFGAFVTPRIHVRYEPIHGTTIRLSAGRGQRTANIFAENNSVLVSARTVNIINPLPGKAYGLNPEVAWNKGISIDQKFKIFKHESTLSIDFFRTDFSDQVIVDLLDAREAKFYNLRGKSYSNSFQAEWSLHILKNLETRLAYRFFDVKTTISGKLINRPLVAKSRAFINLAYELSGWKFDYTLNVNGSKPIPPTTANPMQYQRDNHSPSFVLMNAQISKTVGKKHPIDIYIGAENISNFFQKNVIIAPEDPFGQYFDATLVWGPITGSMFYTGLRYKLK
;
A
#
# COMPACT_ATOMS: atom_id res chain seq x y z
N VAL A 1 15.71 -8.89 11.93
CA VAL A 1 15.50 -9.63 10.67
C VAL A 1 14.80 -8.69 9.71
N GLU A 2 15.41 -8.49 8.54
CA GLU A 2 14.89 -7.56 7.52
C GLU A 2 13.56 -8.07 6.92
N ASN A 3 12.80 -7.17 6.33
CA ASN A 3 11.48 -7.48 5.82
C ASN A 3 11.55 -8.16 4.45
N LEU A 4 10.58 -9.00 4.16
CA LEU A 4 10.38 -9.55 2.82
C LEU A 4 9.71 -8.52 1.92
N PRO A 5 9.93 -8.57 0.59
CA PRO A 5 9.19 -7.73 -0.35
C PRO A 5 7.69 -7.93 -0.20
N GLY A 6 6.94 -6.82 -0.22
CA GLY A 6 5.49 -6.83 -0.25
C GLY A 6 4.92 -7.17 -1.63
N PRO A 7 3.59 -7.05 -1.80
CA PRO A 7 2.95 -7.18 -3.11
C PRO A 7 3.57 -6.22 -4.12
N ARG A 8 4.00 -6.75 -5.27
CA ARG A 8 4.64 -6.02 -6.36
C ARG A 8 4.12 -6.53 -7.71
N GLY A 9 4.49 -5.86 -8.79
CA GLY A 9 4.10 -6.29 -10.13
C GLY A 9 2.58 -6.28 -10.32
N ILE A 10 2.03 -7.40 -10.76
CA ILE A 10 0.59 -7.58 -10.97
C ILE A 10 -0.19 -7.46 -9.64
N ALA A 11 0.41 -7.84 -8.53
CA ALA A 11 -0.21 -7.78 -7.21
C ALA A 11 -0.19 -6.37 -6.56
N THR A 12 0.43 -5.37 -7.19
CA THR A 12 0.50 -4.00 -6.64
C THR A 12 -0.87 -3.43 -6.26
N PRO A 13 -1.96 -3.60 -7.04
CA PRO A 13 -3.29 -3.09 -6.67
C PRO A 13 -3.88 -3.71 -5.40
N LEU A 14 -3.50 -4.94 -5.05
CA LEU A 14 -3.94 -5.56 -3.80
C LEU A 14 -3.38 -4.80 -2.59
N GLY A 15 -2.12 -4.37 -2.66
CA GLY A 15 -1.46 -3.60 -1.62
C GLY A 15 -1.70 -4.19 -0.22
N LEU A 16 -2.17 -3.34 0.70
CA LEU A 16 -2.51 -3.74 2.07
C LEU A 16 -3.80 -4.57 2.16
N ASN A 17 -4.68 -4.55 1.16
CA ASN A 17 -5.92 -5.34 1.15
C ASN A 17 -5.66 -6.86 1.12
N SER A 18 -4.43 -7.28 0.80
CA SER A 18 -4.00 -8.68 0.90
C SER A 18 -3.66 -9.13 2.32
N ILE A 19 -3.75 -8.24 3.31
CA ILE A 19 -3.38 -8.48 4.71
C ILE A 19 -4.57 -8.10 5.59
N ALA A 20 -5.13 -9.08 6.28
CA ALA A 20 -6.22 -8.84 7.21
C ALA A 20 -5.74 -7.97 8.40
N GLY A 21 -6.52 -6.96 8.78
CA GLY A 21 -6.18 -6.05 9.88
C GLY A 21 -5.84 -6.77 11.19
N PRO A 22 -6.62 -7.78 11.63
CA PRO A 22 -6.35 -8.57 12.84
C PRO A 22 -5.06 -9.41 12.83
N TRP A 23 -4.41 -9.57 11.66
CA TRP A 23 -3.09 -10.22 11.55
C TRP A 23 -1.93 -9.29 11.86
N VAL A 24 -2.19 -7.98 11.83
CA VAL A 24 -1.17 -6.94 11.96
C VAL A 24 -0.81 -6.73 13.42
N GLU A 25 0.48 -6.79 13.74
CA GLU A 25 1.04 -6.40 15.04
C GLU A 25 1.43 -4.91 15.03
N SER A 26 2.11 -4.47 13.96
CA SER A 26 2.51 -3.07 13.78
C SER A 26 2.63 -2.67 12.32
N ILE A 27 2.47 -1.38 12.05
CA ILE A 27 2.75 -0.76 10.75
C ILE A 27 3.78 0.34 10.96
N GLN A 28 4.89 0.23 10.25
CA GLN A 28 5.97 1.21 10.28
C GLN A 28 6.02 1.94 8.94
N LEU A 29 5.97 3.27 8.99
CA LEU A 29 6.03 4.13 7.81
C LEU A 29 7.38 4.83 7.76
N THR A 30 8.16 4.56 6.72
CA THR A 30 9.35 5.32 6.40
C THR A 30 9.02 6.33 5.31
N LYS A 31 9.13 7.62 5.61
CA LYS A 31 8.99 8.69 4.63
C LYS A 31 10.31 8.87 3.87
N GLY A 32 10.24 9.21 2.60
CA GLY A 32 11.42 9.33 1.74
C GLY A 32 11.94 7.98 1.26
N ILE A 33 13.25 7.84 1.13
CA ILE A 33 13.89 6.63 0.60
C ILE A 33 14.10 5.58 1.70
N GLY A 34 14.00 4.28 1.36
CA GLY A 34 14.28 3.17 2.29
C GLY A 34 15.77 2.76 2.33
N SER A 35 16.13 1.75 3.14
CA SER A 35 17.48 1.15 3.16
C SER A 35 17.81 0.42 1.85
N VAL A 36 19.10 0.42 1.45
CA VAL A 36 19.61 -0.34 0.29
C VAL A 36 19.49 -1.86 0.47
N VAL A 37 19.43 -2.32 1.71
CA VAL A 37 19.27 -3.74 2.06
C VAL A 37 17.91 -4.28 1.57
N ASN A 38 16.88 -3.43 1.55
CA ASN A 38 15.49 -3.80 1.20
C ASN A 38 15.21 -3.73 -0.33
N GLY A 39 16.23 -3.56 -1.16
CA GLY A 39 16.08 -3.52 -2.61
C GLY A 39 16.21 -2.11 -3.21
N TYR A 40 16.05 -2.03 -4.51
CA TYR A 40 16.29 -0.82 -5.33
C TYR A 40 15.02 -0.01 -5.61
N GLU A 41 13.83 -0.56 -5.38
CA GLU A 41 12.55 0.01 -5.86
C GLU A 41 11.97 1.12 -4.98
N SER A 42 12.46 1.32 -3.75
CA SER A 42 11.95 2.38 -2.87
C SER A 42 12.30 3.77 -3.43
N ILE A 43 11.30 4.57 -3.76
CA ILE A 43 11.45 5.93 -4.32
C ILE A 43 10.94 6.98 -3.32
N ALA A 44 9.71 6.86 -2.85
CA ALA A 44 9.04 7.92 -2.09
C ALA A 44 8.64 7.53 -0.65
N GLY A 45 8.83 6.27 -0.29
CA GLY A 45 8.52 5.75 1.04
C GLY A 45 8.52 4.23 1.09
N GLN A 46 8.39 3.70 2.30
CA GLN A 46 8.24 2.28 2.56
C GLN A 46 7.19 2.06 3.65
N ILE A 47 6.26 1.15 3.41
CA ILE A 47 5.32 0.65 4.41
C ILE A 47 5.80 -0.73 4.81
N ASN A 48 6.17 -0.89 6.07
CA ASN A 48 6.49 -2.18 6.64
C ASN A 48 5.33 -2.65 7.52
N VAL A 49 4.79 -3.82 7.23
CA VAL A 49 3.72 -4.44 8.01
C VAL A 49 4.30 -5.64 8.74
N GLU A 50 4.34 -5.56 10.07
CA GLU A 50 4.68 -6.70 10.91
C GLU A 50 3.41 -7.48 11.24
N LEU A 51 3.41 -8.77 10.91
CA LEU A 51 2.35 -9.68 11.28
C LEU A 51 2.61 -10.23 12.69
N LYS A 52 1.55 -10.58 13.40
CA LYS A 52 1.60 -11.25 14.71
C LYS A 52 2.62 -12.39 14.71
N LYS A 53 3.48 -12.38 15.73
CA LYS A 53 4.59 -13.34 15.88
C LYS A 53 4.12 -14.57 16.65
N PRO A 54 4.43 -15.81 16.18
CA PRO A 54 3.97 -17.03 16.83
C PRO A 54 4.25 -17.11 18.33
N GLU A 55 5.44 -16.65 18.74
CA GLU A 55 5.94 -16.73 20.11
C GLU A 55 5.26 -15.76 21.10
N ASN A 56 4.64 -14.68 20.58
CA ASN A 56 4.06 -13.60 21.39
C ASN A 56 2.55 -13.44 21.19
N SER A 57 1.95 -14.23 20.30
CA SER A 57 0.52 -14.14 19.99
C SER A 57 -0.32 -14.81 21.05
N GLU A 58 -1.59 -14.40 21.14
CA GLU A 58 -2.62 -15.06 21.93
C GLU A 58 -2.85 -16.49 21.40
N ASN A 59 -3.13 -17.45 22.30
CA ASN A 59 -3.43 -18.83 21.91
C ASN A 59 -4.64 -18.90 20.96
N LEU A 60 -5.65 -18.04 21.22
CA LEU A 60 -6.80 -17.83 20.37
C LEU A 60 -7.12 -16.32 20.30
N TYR A 61 -7.25 -15.81 19.09
CA TYR A 61 -7.85 -14.52 18.83
C TYR A 61 -8.99 -14.72 17.84
N PHE A 62 -10.16 -14.22 18.18
CA PHE A 62 -11.35 -14.21 17.33
C PHE A 62 -11.82 -12.78 17.12
N ASN A 63 -12.16 -12.42 15.88
CA ASN A 63 -12.78 -11.14 15.54
C ASN A 63 -13.92 -11.38 14.55
N ALA A 64 -15.07 -10.76 14.79
CA ALA A 64 -16.18 -10.71 13.87
C ALA A 64 -16.60 -9.25 13.69
N TYR A 65 -16.90 -8.87 12.46
CA TYR A 65 -17.34 -7.55 12.04
C TYR A 65 -18.50 -7.68 11.08
N VAL A 66 -19.46 -6.79 11.16
CA VAL A 66 -20.57 -6.65 10.21
C VAL A 66 -20.94 -5.18 10.05
N ASN A 67 -21.33 -4.78 8.84
CA ASN A 67 -21.86 -3.45 8.59
C ASN A 67 -23.30 -3.49 7.98
N ASP A 68 -23.93 -2.34 7.91
CA ASP A 68 -25.30 -2.15 7.40
C ASP A 68 -25.44 -2.41 5.89
N PHE A 69 -24.33 -2.47 5.14
CA PHE A 69 -24.31 -2.93 3.75
C PHE A 69 -24.36 -4.47 3.63
N GLY A 70 -24.23 -5.19 4.74
CA GLY A 70 -24.17 -6.65 4.79
C GLY A 70 -22.77 -7.23 4.58
N LYS A 71 -21.72 -6.39 4.58
CA LYS A 71 -20.34 -6.91 4.59
C LYS A 71 -20.06 -7.56 5.94
N THR A 72 -19.52 -8.77 5.89
CA THR A 72 -19.10 -9.54 7.07
C THR A 72 -17.62 -9.88 6.94
N ASP A 73 -16.90 -9.81 8.05
CA ASP A 73 -15.45 -10.11 8.14
C ASP A 73 -15.21 -10.96 9.40
N ILE A 74 -14.58 -12.12 9.23
CA ILE A 74 -14.30 -13.08 10.30
C ILE A 74 -12.81 -13.38 10.30
N ASN A 75 -12.21 -13.30 11.49
CA ASN A 75 -10.81 -13.62 11.68
C ASN A 75 -10.63 -14.58 12.87
N ILE A 76 -9.80 -15.61 12.64
CA ILE A 76 -9.41 -16.57 13.67
C ILE A 76 -7.89 -16.70 13.63
N ASN A 77 -7.22 -16.34 14.72
CA ASN A 77 -5.78 -16.53 14.86
C ASN A 77 -5.53 -17.53 15.99
N LEU A 78 -4.74 -18.55 15.70
CA LEU A 78 -4.34 -19.60 16.63
C LEU A 78 -2.82 -19.57 16.76
N ALA A 79 -2.29 -19.55 17.97
CA ALA A 79 -0.85 -19.63 18.19
C ALA A 79 -0.51 -20.60 19.31
N GLN A 80 0.61 -21.31 19.15
CA GLN A 80 1.05 -22.31 20.11
C GLN A 80 2.58 -22.36 20.17
N LYS A 81 3.11 -22.49 21.39
CA LYS A 81 4.51 -22.89 21.63
C LYS A 81 4.61 -24.41 21.68
N ILE A 82 5.60 -24.97 21.00
CA ILE A 82 5.87 -26.41 20.92
C ILE A 82 7.26 -26.65 21.51
N GLY A 83 7.27 -27.07 22.77
CA GLY A 83 8.50 -27.14 23.55
C GLY A 83 9.09 -25.74 23.82
N THR A 84 10.42 -25.67 23.94
CA THR A 84 11.14 -24.43 24.28
C THR A 84 11.63 -23.64 23.06
N LYS A 85 11.73 -24.31 21.90
CA LYS A 85 12.41 -23.74 20.71
C LYS A 85 11.48 -23.42 19.56
N TRP A 86 10.33 -24.08 19.47
CA TRP A 86 9.39 -23.92 18.36
C TRP A 86 8.15 -23.16 18.77
N SER A 87 7.64 -22.38 17.85
CA SER A 87 6.31 -21.78 17.94
C SER A 87 5.66 -21.73 16.57
N THR A 88 4.33 -21.85 16.54
CA THR A 88 3.54 -21.78 15.31
C THR A 88 2.35 -20.88 15.48
N ALA A 89 1.91 -20.24 14.39
CA ALA A 89 0.66 -19.50 14.34
C ALA A 89 -0.06 -19.77 13.02
N LEU A 90 -1.37 -19.99 13.10
CA LEU A 90 -2.29 -20.06 11.96
C LEU A 90 -3.22 -18.85 12.04
N LEU A 91 -3.20 -18.00 11.02
CA LEU A 91 -4.04 -16.81 10.91
C LEU A 91 -5.00 -17.03 9.76
N LEU A 92 -6.30 -16.98 10.03
CA LEU A 92 -7.39 -17.19 9.07
C LEU A 92 -8.21 -15.92 8.93
N HIS A 93 -8.63 -15.61 7.72
CA HIS A 93 -9.47 -14.47 7.39
C HIS A 93 -10.44 -14.84 6.29
N ASP A 94 -11.69 -14.46 6.45
CA ASP A 94 -12.73 -14.52 5.44
C ASP A 94 -13.57 -13.25 5.47
N ASP A 95 -13.71 -12.58 4.34
CA ASP A 95 -14.62 -11.45 4.18
C ASP A 95 -15.58 -11.69 3.02
N PHE A 96 -16.83 -11.30 3.16
CA PHE A 96 -17.79 -11.40 2.07
C PHE A 96 -18.83 -10.28 2.09
N LEU A 97 -19.27 -9.91 0.89
CA LEU A 97 -20.39 -9.02 0.62
C LEU A 97 -21.27 -9.64 -0.47
N THR A 98 -22.52 -9.93 -0.13
CA THR A 98 -23.50 -10.52 -1.07
C THR A 98 -24.54 -9.53 -1.57
N ASN A 99 -24.73 -8.40 -0.87
CA ASN A 99 -25.69 -7.36 -1.25
C ASN A 99 -25.24 -6.64 -2.53
N ASN A 100 -25.99 -6.83 -3.60
CA ASN A 100 -25.71 -6.28 -4.92
C ASN A 100 -26.58 -5.04 -5.27
N THR A 101 -27.30 -4.48 -4.30
CA THR A 101 -28.27 -3.38 -4.54
C THR A 101 -27.78 -2.03 -4.03
N ILE A 102 -26.52 -1.94 -3.61
CA ILE A 102 -25.94 -0.71 -3.07
C ILE A 102 -25.62 0.23 -4.24
N ASP A 103 -26.40 1.30 -4.35
CA ASP A 103 -26.33 2.33 -5.40
C ASP A 103 -26.81 3.66 -4.81
N PHE A 104 -25.89 4.44 -4.27
CA PHE A 104 -26.17 5.72 -3.59
C PHE A 104 -26.48 6.85 -4.59
N ASN A 105 -25.80 6.83 -5.73
CA ASN A 105 -25.93 7.87 -6.76
C ASN A 105 -27.05 7.60 -7.77
N LYS A 106 -27.67 6.40 -7.73
CA LYS A 106 -28.78 5.93 -8.56
C LYS A 106 -28.45 5.91 -10.06
N ASP A 107 -27.23 5.52 -10.40
CA ASP A 107 -26.80 5.36 -11.79
C ASP A 107 -27.04 3.94 -12.34
N GLY A 108 -27.58 3.04 -11.52
CA GLY A 108 -27.86 1.65 -11.88
C GLY A 108 -26.67 0.72 -11.77
N PHE A 109 -25.52 1.20 -11.26
CA PHE A 109 -24.34 0.41 -11.00
C PHE A 109 -24.11 0.19 -9.51
N ARG A 110 -23.49 -0.90 -9.16
CA ARG A 110 -23.12 -1.20 -7.76
C ARG A 110 -21.96 -0.31 -7.34
N ASP A 111 -22.14 0.42 -6.25
CA ASP A 111 -21.07 1.22 -5.65
C ASP A 111 -20.01 0.35 -4.97
N LEU A 112 -20.40 -0.84 -4.48
CA LEU A 112 -19.48 -1.81 -3.87
C LEU A 112 -19.54 -3.12 -4.63
N PRO A 113 -18.37 -3.73 -4.95
CA PRO A 113 -18.32 -5.06 -5.55
C PRO A 113 -18.80 -6.11 -4.54
N THR A 114 -19.68 -7.01 -5.00
CA THR A 114 -19.97 -8.24 -4.27
C THR A 114 -18.81 -9.22 -4.41
N GLY A 115 -18.65 -10.14 -3.47
CA GLY A 115 -17.62 -11.16 -3.54
C GLY A 115 -17.23 -11.72 -2.20
N ASN A 116 -16.16 -12.51 -2.22
CA ASN A 116 -15.58 -13.16 -1.06
C ASN A 116 -14.05 -13.14 -1.18
N GLN A 117 -13.37 -12.93 -0.07
CA GLN A 117 -11.94 -13.10 0.04
C GLN A 117 -11.62 -14.03 1.20
N PHE A 118 -11.10 -15.22 0.89
CA PHE A 118 -10.52 -16.11 1.88
C PHE A 118 -9.00 -16.00 1.87
N SER A 119 -8.39 -15.88 3.03
CA SER A 119 -6.94 -15.87 3.20
C SER A 119 -6.52 -16.67 4.43
N ALA A 120 -5.41 -17.38 4.32
CA ALA A 120 -4.80 -18.10 5.42
C ALA A 120 -3.29 -18.01 5.37
N ILE A 121 -2.65 -17.85 6.53
CA ILE A 121 -1.21 -17.93 6.67
C ILE A 121 -0.83 -18.81 7.85
N ASN A 122 0.05 -19.79 7.62
CA ASN A 122 0.68 -20.55 8.68
C ASN A 122 2.14 -20.13 8.81
N ARG A 123 2.57 -19.82 10.01
CA ARG A 123 3.90 -19.32 10.34
C ARG A 123 4.53 -20.20 11.40
N TRP A 124 5.82 -20.46 11.24
CA TRP A 124 6.66 -21.21 12.18
C TRP A 124 7.88 -20.40 12.55
N LYS A 125 8.27 -20.45 13.82
CA LYS A 125 9.53 -19.90 14.30
C LYS A 125 10.26 -20.98 15.09
N TYR A 126 11.56 -21.09 14.81
CA TYR A 126 12.53 -21.82 15.62
C TYR A 126 13.55 -20.83 16.19
N ASP A 127 13.91 -20.99 17.44
CA ASP A 127 14.93 -20.20 18.12
C ASP A 127 15.61 -21.12 19.14
N ASP A 128 16.91 -21.38 18.97
CA ASP A 128 17.63 -22.28 19.86
C ASP A 128 18.31 -21.57 21.04
N GLU A 129 18.16 -20.23 21.10
CA GLU A 129 18.83 -19.35 22.08
C GLU A 129 20.37 -19.42 22.03
N LYS A 130 20.92 -20.18 21.05
CA LYS A 130 22.37 -20.36 20.79
C LYS A 130 22.81 -19.70 19.50
N GLY A 131 21.95 -18.87 18.92
CA GLY A 131 22.24 -18.05 17.74
C GLY A 131 21.50 -18.44 16.47
N VAL A 132 20.93 -19.64 16.38
CA VAL A 132 20.15 -20.04 15.20
C VAL A 132 18.69 -19.61 15.34
N MET A 133 18.22 -18.82 14.37
CA MET A 133 16.81 -18.42 14.25
C MET A 133 16.31 -18.79 12.85
N VAL A 134 15.13 -19.44 12.80
CA VAL A 134 14.46 -19.77 11.54
C VAL A 134 13.01 -19.31 11.61
N GLN A 135 12.52 -18.68 10.55
CA GLN A 135 11.10 -18.37 10.35
C GLN A 135 10.69 -18.92 8.99
N LEU A 136 9.60 -19.68 8.99
CA LEU A 136 8.99 -20.20 7.78
C LEU A 136 7.54 -19.73 7.72
N GLY A 137 7.00 -19.58 6.53
CA GLY A 137 5.57 -19.31 6.37
C GLY A 137 5.08 -19.66 5.00
N PHE A 138 3.79 -20.03 4.98
CA PHE A 138 3.05 -20.27 3.76
C PHE A 138 1.70 -19.56 3.85
N LYS A 139 1.35 -18.80 2.80
CA LYS A 139 0.12 -18.03 2.69
C LYS A 139 -0.64 -18.42 1.44
N ILE A 140 -1.95 -18.52 1.56
CA ILE A 140 -2.88 -18.66 0.45
C ILE A 140 -3.88 -17.50 0.48
N MET A 141 -4.35 -17.08 -0.69
CA MET A 141 -5.42 -16.12 -0.84
C MET A 141 -6.23 -16.47 -2.09
N ASN A 142 -7.55 -16.49 -1.94
CA ASN A 142 -8.52 -16.51 -3.03
C ASN A 142 -9.43 -15.30 -2.85
N ASP A 143 -9.52 -14.45 -3.86
CA ASP A 143 -10.34 -13.24 -3.85
C ASP A 143 -11.19 -13.18 -5.12
N GLN A 144 -12.51 -13.04 -4.96
CA GLN A 144 -13.48 -12.90 -6.05
C GLN A 144 -14.28 -11.63 -5.84
N LYS A 145 -14.21 -10.72 -6.81
CA LYS A 145 -14.97 -9.47 -6.80
C LYS A 145 -15.79 -9.35 -8.07
N VAL A 146 -17.05 -8.96 -7.94
CA VAL A 146 -18.00 -8.74 -9.05
C VAL A 146 -18.65 -7.39 -8.89
N GLY A 147 -18.50 -6.53 -9.88
CA GLY A 147 -19.11 -5.20 -9.97
C GLY A 147 -19.92 -5.01 -11.25
N GLY A 148 -20.31 -3.77 -11.53
CA GLY A 148 -21.08 -3.40 -12.71
C GLY A 148 -22.56 -3.11 -12.41
N ALA A 149 -23.41 -3.18 -13.42
CA ALA A 149 -24.84 -2.93 -13.28
C ALA A 149 -25.49 -3.81 -12.20
N ILE A 150 -26.48 -3.28 -11.49
CA ILE A 150 -27.20 -4.03 -10.43
C ILE A 150 -27.77 -5.35 -10.97
N GLN A 151 -28.29 -5.36 -12.19
CA GLN A 151 -28.91 -6.51 -12.84
C GLN A 151 -27.88 -7.53 -13.39
N PHE A 152 -26.60 -7.17 -13.44
CA PHE A 152 -25.55 -8.05 -13.97
C PHE A 152 -25.42 -9.34 -13.15
N ASN A 153 -25.48 -10.48 -13.85
CA ASN A 153 -25.24 -11.79 -13.29
C ASN A 153 -24.06 -12.46 -14.04
N PRO A 154 -22.93 -12.75 -13.38
CA PRO A 154 -21.74 -13.26 -14.05
C PRO A 154 -21.93 -14.61 -14.74
N LYS A 155 -22.92 -15.44 -14.33
CA LYS A 155 -23.23 -16.72 -14.97
C LYS A 155 -24.02 -16.56 -16.28
N ARG A 156 -24.78 -15.48 -16.42
CA ARG A 156 -25.66 -15.23 -17.57
C ARG A 156 -25.05 -14.20 -18.52
N ASP A 157 -24.47 -13.13 -17.97
CA ASP A 157 -24.20 -11.91 -18.73
C ASP A 157 -22.70 -11.65 -19.00
N LYS A 158 -21.79 -12.50 -18.45
CA LYS A 158 -20.35 -12.38 -18.74
C LYS A 158 -20.08 -12.51 -20.24
N ASN A 159 -19.30 -11.59 -20.79
CA ASN A 159 -18.98 -11.51 -22.23
C ASN A 159 -20.19 -11.28 -23.15
N THR A 160 -21.28 -10.71 -22.63
CA THR A 160 -22.44 -10.26 -23.42
C THR A 160 -22.63 -8.75 -23.29
N THR A 161 -23.52 -8.20 -24.08
CA THR A 161 -23.94 -6.79 -24.02
C THR A 161 -25.28 -6.60 -23.30
N ASN A 162 -25.82 -7.63 -22.61
CA ASN A 162 -27.10 -7.51 -21.90
C ASN A 162 -27.00 -6.53 -20.73
N PHE A 163 -26.03 -6.73 -19.86
CA PHE A 163 -25.71 -5.86 -18.74
C PHE A 163 -24.20 -5.74 -18.59
N TYR A 164 -23.70 -4.54 -18.36
CA TYR A 164 -22.28 -4.31 -18.12
C TYR A 164 -21.88 -4.89 -16.77
N GLY A 165 -20.82 -5.70 -16.77
CA GLY A 165 -20.26 -6.25 -15.55
C GLY A 165 -18.75 -6.29 -15.58
N LEU A 166 -18.15 -6.27 -14.41
CA LEU A 166 -16.74 -6.53 -14.21
C LEU A 166 -16.56 -7.66 -13.18
N GLY A 167 -15.50 -8.40 -13.34
CA GLY A 167 -15.11 -9.43 -12.36
C GLY A 167 -13.61 -9.53 -12.30
N ILE A 168 -13.10 -9.71 -11.08
CA ILE A 168 -11.68 -9.96 -10.81
C ILE A 168 -11.62 -11.19 -9.90
N HIS A 169 -10.92 -12.23 -10.36
CA HIS A 169 -10.66 -13.42 -9.58
C HIS A 169 -9.15 -13.56 -9.40
N THR A 170 -8.70 -13.58 -8.15
CA THR A 170 -7.29 -13.64 -7.79
C THR A 170 -7.02 -14.90 -6.98
N ASN A 171 -6.03 -15.68 -7.41
CA ASN A 171 -5.41 -16.74 -6.63
C ASN A 171 -3.96 -16.37 -6.34
N ARG A 172 -3.54 -16.50 -5.08
CA ARG A 172 -2.19 -16.17 -4.67
C ARG A 172 -1.66 -17.17 -3.66
N TYR A 173 -0.48 -17.67 -3.94
CA TYR A 173 0.28 -18.60 -3.09
C TYR A 173 1.63 -17.97 -2.79
N GLU A 174 1.99 -17.90 -1.52
CA GLU A 174 3.26 -17.33 -1.07
C GLU A 174 3.95 -18.29 -0.10
N GLY A 175 5.24 -18.53 -0.30
CA GLY A 175 6.10 -19.21 0.64
C GLY A 175 7.29 -18.35 0.99
N PHE A 176 7.72 -18.35 2.26
CA PHE A 176 8.92 -17.65 2.66
C PHE A 176 9.71 -18.40 3.73
N ALA A 177 11.02 -18.15 3.73
CA ALA A 177 11.93 -18.60 4.75
C ALA A 177 12.89 -17.48 5.14
N LYS A 178 13.17 -17.33 6.43
CA LYS A 178 14.23 -16.47 6.98
C LYS A 178 15.07 -17.33 7.90
N ILE A 179 16.35 -17.45 7.58
CA ILE A 179 17.31 -18.24 8.34
C ILE A 179 18.42 -17.29 8.78
N ALA A 180 18.70 -17.24 10.06
CA ALA A 180 19.72 -16.36 10.60
C ALA A 180 20.58 -17.07 11.64
N TYR A 181 21.85 -16.70 11.67
CA TYR A 181 22.78 -17.07 12.72
C TYR A 181 23.41 -15.82 13.32
N VAL A 182 23.21 -15.63 14.62
CA VAL A 182 23.87 -14.59 15.41
C VAL A 182 24.98 -15.26 16.18
N PHE A 183 26.21 -14.76 16.04
CA PHE A 183 27.37 -15.35 16.72
C PHE A 183 27.28 -15.07 18.23
N PRO A 184 27.15 -16.10 19.09
CA PRO A 184 26.86 -15.89 20.52
C PRO A 184 27.89 -15.04 21.26
N GLU A 185 29.16 -15.23 20.94
CA GLU A 185 30.26 -14.47 21.53
C GLU A 185 30.46 -13.07 20.93
N MET A 186 29.86 -12.82 19.76
CA MET A 186 29.97 -11.57 19.01
C MET A 186 28.58 -11.15 18.52
N GLN A 187 27.65 -10.76 19.40
CA GLN A 187 26.26 -10.47 19.09
C GLN A 187 26.05 -9.35 18.03
N TYR A 188 27.07 -8.55 17.78
CA TYR A 188 27.10 -7.58 16.69
C TYR A 188 27.30 -8.22 15.30
N LYS A 189 27.71 -9.49 15.26
CA LYS A 189 28.00 -10.23 14.03
C LYS A 189 26.86 -11.22 13.74
N SER A 190 26.33 -11.16 12.54
CA SER A 190 25.26 -12.07 12.12
C SER A 190 25.29 -12.29 10.60
N ILE A 191 24.76 -13.44 10.19
CA ILE A 191 24.47 -13.75 8.79
C ILE A 191 23.01 -14.17 8.69
N GLY A 192 22.32 -13.74 7.65
CA GLY A 192 20.91 -14.06 7.44
C GLY A 192 20.60 -14.27 5.97
N LEU A 193 19.78 -15.26 5.68
CA LEU A 193 19.23 -15.53 4.36
C LEU A 193 17.71 -15.36 4.39
N GLN A 194 17.20 -14.58 3.48
CA GLN A 194 15.76 -14.41 3.23
C GLN A 194 15.41 -15.02 1.88
N LEU A 195 14.39 -15.84 1.85
CA LEU A 195 13.84 -16.44 0.64
C LEU A 195 12.34 -16.16 0.57
N SER A 196 11.84 -15.89 -0.63
CA SER A 196 10.41 -15.73 -0.89
C SER A 196 10.09 -16.27 -2.27
N ALA A 197 8.99 -17.01 -2.38
CA ALA A 197 8.45 -17.51 -3.64
C ALA A 197 6.95 -17.20 -3.70
N ILE A 198 6.48 -16.70 -4.85
CA ILE A 198 5.10 -16.25 -5.04
C ILE A 198 4.61 -16.77 -6.39
N ASP A 199 3.38 -17.29 -6.42
CA ASP A 199 2.59 -17.52 -7.63
C ASP A 199 1.27 -16.74 -7.48
N HIS A 200 1.08 -15.72 -8.32
CA HIS A 200 -0.09 -14.85 -8.32
C HIS A 200 -0.75 -14.93 -9.68
N GLN A 201 -2.02 -15.28 -9.69
CA GLN A 201 -2.86 -15.34 -10.89
C GLN A 201 -4.06 -14.44 -10.71
N GLN A 202 -4.37 -13.66 -11.73
CA GLN A 202 -5.54 -12.80 -11.81
C GLN A 202 -6.25 -13.05 -13.15
N ASP A 203 -7.54 -13.39 -13.09
CA ASP A 203 -8.43 -13.47 -14.23
C ASP A 203 -9.47 -12.38 -14.11
N ALA A 204 -9.47 -11.42 -15.05
CA ALA A 204 -10.33 -10.25 -14.97
C ALA A 204 -11.02 -9.94 -16.29
N TYR A 205 -12.25 -9.43 -16.18
CA TYR A 205 -13.00 -8.86 -17.30
C TYR A 205 -13.68 -7.55 -16.89
N PHE A 206 -13.78 -6.63 -17.84
CA PHE A 206 -14.40 -5.31 -17.71
C PHE A 206 -15.30 -5.10 -18.92
N GLY A 207 -16.61 -5.39 -18.77
CA GLY A 207 -17.51 -5.55 -19.92
C GLY A 207 -17.02 -6.65 -20.86
N LEU A 208 -16.67 -6.26 -22.09
CA LEU A 208 -16.10 -7.17 -23.10
C LEU A 208 -14.55 -7.18 -23.11
N THR A 209 -13.91 -6.34 -22.33
CA THR A 209 -12.43 -6.28 -22.22
C THR A 209 -11.92 -7.30 -21.22
N GLN A 210 -11.02 -8.19 -21.67
CA GLN A 210 -10.37 -9.17 -20.81
C GLN A 210 -8.94 -8.74 -20.47
N TYR A 211 -8.55 -8.97 -19.21
CA TYR A 211 -7.18 -8.84 -18.74
C TYR A 211 -6.87 -9.99 -17.79
N ASN A 212 -6.08 -10.93 -18.28
CA ASN A 212 -5.63 -12.08 -17.49
C ASN A 212 -4.13 -11.97 -17.28
N ALA A 213 -3.67 -12.26 -16.07
CA ALA A 213 -2.29 -12.06 -15.72
C ALA A 213 -1.79 -13.10 -14.71
N ARG A 214 -0.56 -13.58 -14.89
CA ARG A 214 0.14 -14.44 -13.95
C ARG A 214 1.53 -13.91 -13.68
N GLN A 215 1.90 -13.88 -12.41
CA GLN A 215 3.24 -13.52 -11.96
C GLN A 215 3.82 -14.63 -11.09
N LYS A 216 5.03 -15.07 -11.42
CA LYS A 216 5.84 -15.97 -10.61
C LYS A 216 7.09 -15.26 -10.17
N ASN A 217 7.24 -15.09 -8.86
CA ASN A 217 8.37 -14.38 -8.29
C ASN A 217 9.20 -15.32 -7.40
N PHE A 218 10.51 -15.20 -7.50
CA PHE A 218 11.46 -15.76 -6.55
C PHE A 218 12.44 -14.67 -6.13
N TYR A 219 12.60 -14.50 -4.83
CA TYR A 219 13.53 -13.53 -4.24
C TYR A 219 14.43 -14.21 -3.21
N ALA A 220 15.72 -13.91 -3.28
CA ALA A 220 16.71 -14.32 -2.29
C ALA A 220 17.53 -13.10 -1.87
N ASN A 221 17.87 -12.99 -0.57
CA ASN A 221 18.69 -11.91 -0.02
C ASN A 221 19.58 -12.45 1.09
N LEU A 222 20.88 -12.51 0.86
CA LEU A 222 21.90 -12.90 1.81
C LEU A 222 22.49 -11.63 2.43
N ILE A 223 22.44 -11.52 3.76
CA ILE A 223 22.85 -10.34 4.51
C ILE A 223 23.90 -10.75 5.54
N TYR A 224 25.04 -10.09 5.53
CA TYR A 224 26.05 -10.19 6.57
C TYR A 224 26.15 -8.85 7.29
N GLN A 225 26.14 -8.87 8.62
CA GLN A 225 26.30 -7.70 9.48
C GLN A 225 27.49 -7.89 10.41
N SER A 226 28.27 -6.82 10.59
CA SER A 226 29.38 -6.76 11.57
C SER A 226 29.70 -5.30 11.93
N ILE A 227 30.83 -5.11 12.63
CA ILE A 227 31.38 -3.79 13.01
C ILE A 227 32.79 -3.59 12.43
N ILE A 228 33.21 -2.32 12.37
CA ILE A 228 34.58 -1.92 12.03
C ILE A 228 35.19 -1.26 13.26
N GLY A 229 36.13 -1.96 13.91
CA GLY A 229 36.79 -1.48 15.12
C GLY A 229 35.91 -1.53 16.36
N ASN A 230 34.86 -0.71 16.45
CA ASN A 230 33.98 -0.66 17.60
C ASN A 230 32.48 -0.59 17.19
N THR A 231 31.58 -0.62 18.17
CA THR A 231 30.12 -0.67 17.96
C THR A 231 29.52 0.61 17.39
N ASN A 232 30.26 1.70 17.32
CA ASN A 232 29.83 2.94 16.67
C ASN A 232 29.82 2.79 15.13
N HIS A 233 30.62 1.87 14.60
CA HIS A 233 30.82 1.64 13.17
C HIS A 233 30.26 0.29 12.78
N LYS A 234 29.00 0.22 12.40
CA LYS A 234 28.34 -1.01 11.92
C LYS A 234 28.27 -1.01 10.40
N PHE A 235 28.34 -2.18 9.81
CA PHE A 235 28.06 -2.34 8.39
C PHE A 235 27.19 -3.56 8.12
N ARG A 236 26.45 -3.48 7.03
CA ARG A 236 25.75 -4.59 6.40
C ARG A 236 26.20 -4.70 4.96
N THR A 237 26.42 -5.90 4.50
CA THR A 237 26.71 -6.18 3.10
C THR A 237 25.99 -7.44 2.68
N GLY A 238 25.78 -7.60 1.39
CA GLY A 238 25.07 -8.79 0.95
C GLY A 238 24.86 -8.87 -0.55
N LEU A 239 24.25 -9.99 -0.93
CA LEU A 239 23.88 -10.31 -2.29
C LEU A 239 22.40 -10.56 -2.35
N SER A 240 21.77 -10.12 -3.42
CA SER A 240 20.35 -10.38 -3.66
C SER A 240 20.14 -10.92 -5.07
N PHE A 241 19.07 -11.66 -5.23
CA PHE A 241 18.63 -12.17 -6.52
C PHE A 241 17.11 -12.08 -6.62
N LEU A 242 16.63 -11.51 -7.71
CA LEU A 242 15.22 -11.46 -8.06
C LEU A 242 15.02 -12.14 -9.41
N ASN A 243 14.04 -13.04 -9.48
CA ASN A 243 13.52 -13.59 -10.73
C ASN A 243 12.00 -13.39 -10.72
N ASP A 244 11.48 -12.58 -11.63
CA ASP A 244 10.08 -12.17 -11.68
C ASP A 244 9.53 -12.38 -13.09
N GLY A 245 8.79 -13.48 -13.30
CA GLY A 245 8.19 -13.85 -14.57
C GLY A 245 6.75 -13.35 -14.66
N TYR A 246 6.40 -12.72 -15.78
CA TYR A 246 5.09 -12.16 -16.09
C TYR A 246 4.53 -12.78 -17.36
N ASP A 247 3.28 -13.19 -17.31
CA ASP A 247 2.49 -13.64 -18.45
C ASP A 247 1.13 -12.91 -18.40
N GLU A 248 0.97 -11.91 -19.26
CA GLU A 248 -0.19 -11.03 -19.26
C GLU A 248 -0.87 -11.07 -20.63
N VAL A 249 -2.20 -11.12 -20.64
CA VAL A 249 -3.03 -11.04 -21.84
C VAL A 249 -4.03 -9.91 -21.66
N TYR A 250 -3.86 -8.85 -22.46
CA TYR A 250 -4.82 -7.75 -22.55
C TYR A 250 -5.54 -7.81 -23.88
N LYS A 251 -6.87 -8.01 -23.85
CA LYS A 251 -7.65 -8.35 -25.04
C LYS A 251 -7.00 -9.58 -25.74
N ASN A 252 -6.50 -9.41 -26.95
CA ASN A 252 -5.84 -10.47 -27.73
C ASN A 252 -4.31 -10.31 -27.79
N THR A 253 -3.75 -9.36 -27.06
CA THR A 253 -2.30 -9.09 -27.07
C THR A 253 -1.63 -9.70 -25.86
N VAL A 254 -0.57 -10.48 -26.12
CA VAL A 254 0.22 -11.15 -25.09
C VAL A 254 1.44 -10.31 -24.74
N TYR A 255 1.65 -10.08 -23.46
CA TYR A 255 2.83 -9.41 -22.90
C TYR A 255 3.55 -10.39 -21.97
N LYS A 256 4.65 -10.95 -22.44
CA LYS A 256 5.51 -11.86 -21.68
C LYS A 256 6.84 -11.21 -21.39
N ARG A 257 7.30 -11.34 -20.16
CA ARG A 257 8.64 -10.95 -19.78
C ARG A 257 9.14 -11.69 -18.56
N THR A 258 10.46 -11.77 -18.41
CA THR A 258 11.12 -12.21 -17.19
C THR A 258 12.13 -11.16 -16.79
N GLU A 259 12.04 -10.68 -15.56
CA GLU A 259 12.98 -9.74 -14.96
C GLU A 259 13.93 -10.52 -14.06
N ILE A 260 15.22 -10.53 -14.40
CA ILE A 260 16.28 -11.20 -13.66
C ILE A 260 17.23 -10.10 -13.16
N VAL A 261 17.33 -9.98 -11.84
CA VAL A 261 18.06 -8.89 -11.20
C VAL A 261 18.96 -9.40 -10.07
N PRO A 262 20.18 -9.86 -10.37
CA PRO A 262 21.24 -10.00 -9.36
C PRO A 262 21.65 -8.63 -8.85
N GLY A 263 21.95 -8.54 -7.55
CA GLY A 263 22.39 -7.29 -6.93
C GLY A 263 23.35 -7.52 -5.77
N ALA A 264 24.16 -6.52 -5.48
CA ALA A 264 25.03 -6.46 -4.32
C ALA A 264 24.89 -5.11 -3.63
N PHE A 265 25.03 -5.10 -2.31
CA PHE A 265 24.91 -3.86 -1.53
C PHE A 265 25.91 -3.80 -0.39
N PHE A 266 26.20 -2.56 0.00
CA PHE A 266 26.95 -2.23 1.20
C PHE A 266 26.26 -1.05 1.88
N GLU A 267 25.98 -1.17 3.17
CA GLU A 267 25.39 -0.13 4.01
C GLU A 267 26.25 0.04 5.26
N TYR A 268 26.69 1.26 5.49
CA TYR A 268 27.47 1.64 6.65
C TYR A 268 26.64 2.50 7.58
N THR A 269 26.69 2.21 8.88
CA THR A 269 26.03 2.98 9.93
C THR A 269 27.07 3.49 10.92
N TYR A 270 27.14 4.80 11.05
CA TYR A 270 27.88 5.47 12.11
C TYR A 270 26.94 5.99 13.18
N THR A 271 27.18 5.65 14.43
CA THR A 271 26.41 6.13 15.57
C THR A 271 27.35 6.73 16.59
N ASN A 272 27.26 8.04 16.82
CA ASN A 272 27.98 8.73 17.88
C ASN A 272 26.99 9.18 18.93
N THR A 273 26.98 8.48 20.07
CA THR A 273 25.98 8.68 21.13
C THR A 273 24.55 8.56 20.56
N ASP A 274 23.53 8.85 21.36
CA ASP A 274 22.13 8.91 20.88
C ASP A 274 21.82 10.17 20.04
N LYS A 275 22.80 11.07 19.90
CA LYS A 275 22.61 12.40 19.28
C LYS A 275 22.83 12.40 17.76
N PHE A 276 23.73 11.55 17.26
CA PHE A 276 24.10 11.59 15.85
C PHE A 276 24.19 10.19 15.26
N ASN A 277 23.46 9.96 14.17
CA ASN A 277 23.50 8.72 13.43
C ASN A 277 23.49 9.01 11.93
N VAL A 278 24.37 8.32 11.19
CA VAL A 278 24.41 8.36 9.72
C VAL A 278 24.32 6.94 9.19
N VAL A 279 23.44 6.72 8.22
CA VAL A 279 23.36 5.49 7.45
C VAL A 279 23.62 5.84 5.99
N ALA A 280 24.69 5.33 5.42
CA ALA A 280 25.06 5.52 4.03
C ALA A 280 25.12 4.17 3.32
N GLY A 281 24.40 4.02 2.23
CA GLY A 281 24.30 2.78 1.49
C GLY A 281 24.52 2.96 -0.01
N LEU A 282 25.16 1.97 -0.61
CA LEU A 282 25.31 1.85 -2.06
C LEU A 282 24.88 0.45 -2.47
N ARG A 283 24.05 0.39 -3.51
CA ARG A 283 23.59 -0.85 -4.11
C ARG A 283 23.81 -0.81 -5.62
N ALA A 284 24.31 -1.90 -6.17
CA ALA A 284 24.46 -2.12 -7.61
C ALA A 284 23.64 -3.33 -8.03
N ASP A 285 22.84 -3.17 -9.07
CA ASP A 285 21.96 -4.21 -9.62
C ASP A 285 22.17 -4.34 -11.13
N GLY A 286 22.13 -5.57 -11.63
CA GLY A 286 22.15 -5.88 -13.05
C GLY A 286 20.79 -6.36 -13.52
N HIS A 287 20.03 -5.51 -14.22
CA HIS A 287 18.70 -5.86 -14.71
C HIS A 287 18.77 -6.31 -16.18
N ASN A 288 18.30 -7.50 -16.48
CA ASN A 288 18.40 -8.06 -17.84
C ASN A 288 17.69 -7.20 -18.92
N LEU A 289 16.64 -6.43 -18.57
CA LEU A 289 15.93 -5.57 -19.53
C LEU A 289 16.49 -4.14 -19.57
N PHE A 290 17.12 -3.65 -18.51
CA PHE A 290 17.48 -2.23 -18.35
C PHE A 290 18.98 -1.98 -18.14
N GLY A 291 19.79 -3.06 -18.08
CA GLY A 291 21.23 -2.97 -17.83
C GLY A 291 21.59 -2.74 -16.37
N ALA A 292 22.87 -2.46 -16.13
CA ALA A 292 23.39 -2.22 -14.79
C ALA A 292 23.08 -0.81 -14.30
N PHE A 293 22.77 -0.66 -13.01
CA PHE A 293 22.53 0.63 -12.37
C PHE A 293 22.91 0.61 -10.89
N VAL A 294 23.06 1.81 -10.32
CA VAL A 294 23.37 2.02 -8.91
C VAL A 294 22.32 2.86 -8.22
N THR A 295 22.06 2.52 -6.94
CA THR A 295 21.12 3.23 -6.08
C THR A 295 21.81 3.66 -4.79
N PRO A 296 22.45 4.86 -4.75
CA PRO A 296 23.01 5.44 -3.54
C PRO A 296 21.91 5.97 -2.64
N ARG A 297 22.08 5.84 -1.32
CA ARG A 297 21.13 6.32 -0.29
C ARG A 297 21.88 6.80 0.94
N ILE A 298 21.38 7.87 1.56
CA ILE A 298 21.90 8.41 2.80
C ILE A 298 20.75 8.84 3.71
N HIS A 299 20.91 8.55 5.00
CA HIS A 299 20.04 9.02 6.06
C HIS A 299 20.91 9.58 7.18
N VAL A 300 20.54 10.74 7.70
CA VAL A 300 21.19 11.39 8.83
C VAL A 300 20.14 11.68 9.89
N ARG A 301 20.39 11.30 11.14
CA ARG A 301 19.63 11.71 12.31
C ARG A 301 20.54 12.52 13.21
N TYR A 302 20.08 13.70 13.60
CA TYR A 302 20.79 14.58 14.50
C TYR A 302 19.85 15.13 15.58
N GLU A 303 20.27 15.08 16.84
CA GLU A 303 19.57 15.61 17.99
C GLU A 303 20.44 16.71 18.64
N PRO A 304 20.35 17.96 18.16
CA PRO A 304 21.17 19.07 18.64
C PRO A 304 20.93 19.37 20.13
N ILE A 305 19.67 19.33 20.52
CA ILE A 305 19.21 19.50 21.90
C ILE A 305 18.18 18.43 22.23
N HIS A 306 18.04 18.09 23.51
CA HIS A 306 17.09 17.08 23.95
C HIS A 306 15.66 17.41 23.49
N GLY A 307 15.01 16.46 22.85
CA GLY A 307 13.65 16.60 22.34
C GLY A 307 13.54 17.19 20.92
N THR A 308 14.64 17.70 20.31
CA THR A 308 14.66 18.14 18.92
C THR A 308 15.39 17.14 18.07
N THR A 309 14.71 16.47 17.16
CA THR A 309 15.32 15.51 16.23
C THR A 309 15.18 16.01 14.80
N ILE A 310 16.32 16.14 14.11
CA ILE A 310 16.38 16.50 12.69
C ILE A 310 16.76 15.22 11.91
N ARG A 311 16.03 14.90 10.85
CA ARG A 311 16.35 13.79 9.94
C ARG A 311 16.48 14.32 8.52
N LEU A 312 17.55 13.92 7.85
CA LEU A 312 17.80 14.20 6.44
C LEU A 312 17.84 12.87 5.70
N SER A 313 17.31 12.84 4.50
CA SER A 313 17.42 11.67 3.62
C SER A 313 17.60 12.10 2.18
N ALA A 314 18.41 11.34 1.44
CA ALA A 314 18.52 11.49 -0.01
C ALA A 314 18.88 10.14 -0.64
N GLY A 315 18.36 9.88 -1.82
CA GLY A 315 18.74 8.69 -2.56
C GLY A 315 17.97 8.50 -3.85
N ARG A 316 18.42 7.53 -4.63
CA ARG A 316 17.87 7.14 -5.92
C ARG A 316 17.09 5.83 -5.78
N GLY A 317 15.99 5.72 -6.50
CA GLY A 317 15.26 4.48 -6.70
C GLY A 317 14.92 4.26 -8.17
N GLN A 318 14.66 3.00 -8.53
CA GLN A 318 14.28 2.59 -9.88
C GLN A 318 13.25 1.46 -9.79
N ARG A 319 12.22 1.45 -10.66
CA ARG A 319 11.25 0.36 -10.72
C ARG A 319 10.70 0.15 -12.13
N THR A 320 10.23 -1.06 -12.41
CA THR A 320 9.43 -1.36 -13.60
C THR A 320 7.97 -0.98 -13.34
N ALA A 321 7.36 -0.20 -14.23
CA ALA A 321 5.92 0.07 -14.19
C ALA A 321 5.12 -1.11 -14.76
N ASN A 322 3.99 -1.46 -14.13
CA ASN A 322 3.06 -2.48 -14.61
C ASN A 322 1.78 -1.80 -15.09
N ILE A 323 1.78 -1.36 -16.35
CA ILE A 323 0.80 -0.39 -16.87
C ILE A 323 -0.66 -0.84 -16.76
N PHE A 324 -0.97 -2.12 -16.95
CA PHE A 324 -2.34 -2.63 -16.82
C PHE A 324 -2.74 -2.81 -15.36
N ALA A 325 -1.93 -3.53 -14.59
CA ALA A 325 -2.22 -3.82 -13.19
C ALA A 325 -2.33 -2.55 -12.33
N GLU A 326 -1.45 -1.57 -12.54
CA GLU A 326 -1.45 -0.30 -11.80
C GLU A 326 -2.56 0.67 -12.25
N ASN A 327 -3.20 0.41 -13.39
CA ASN A 327 -4.21 1.29 -13.99
C ASN A 327 -5.48 0.52 -14.40
N ASN A 328 -5.90 -0.46 -13.60
CA ASN A 328 -7.11 -1.26 -13.86
C ASN A 328 -8.36 -0.39 -14.08
N SER A 329 -8.45 0.79 -13.47
CA SER A 329 -9.55 1.73 -13.67
C SER A 329 -9.72 2.15 -15.12
N VAL A 330 -8.63 2.26 -15.89
CA VAL A 330 -8.69 2.61 -17.33
C VAL A 330 -9.45 1.55 -18.13
N LEU A 331 -9.43 0.29 -17.66
CA LEU A 331 -10.12 -0.82 -18.32
C LEU A 331 -11.65 -0.78 -18.13
N VAL A 332 -12.14 0.05 -17.20
CA VAL A 332 -13.56 0.31 -16.96
C VAL A 332 -13.99 1.56 -17.73
N SER A 333 -13.61 1.65 -19.00
CA SER A 333 -13.96 2.75 -19.88
C SER A 333 -13.93 2.30 -21.34
N ALA A 334 -14.52 3.11 -22.20
CA ALA A 334 -14.44 2.95 -23.66
C ALA A 334 -13.11 3.42 -24.26
N ARG A 335 -12.15 3.88 -23.42
CA ARG A 335 -10.84 4.38 -23.88
C ARG A 335 -10.03 3.30 -24.56
N THR A 336 -9.42 3.65 -25.68
CA THR A 336 -8.42 2.79 -26.32
C THR A 336 -7.08 2.95 -25.60
N VAL A 337 -6.46 1.84 -25.20
CA VAL A 337 -5.14 1.84 -24.57
C VAL A 337 -4.06 1.82 -25.66
N ASN A 338 -3.20 2.82 -25.65
CA ASN A 338 -2.12 3.00 -26.63
C ASN A 338 -0.76 3.16 -25.94
N ILE A 339 0.22 2.32 -26.30
CA ILE A 339 1.60 2.50 -25.89
C ILE A 339 2.33 3.26 -27.02
N ILE A 340 2.84 4.44 -26.71
CA ILE A 340 3.40 5.35 -27.69
C ILE A 340 4.92 5.14 -27.80
N ASN A 341 5.40 4.91 -29.04
CA ASN A 341 6.81 4.68 -29.36
C ASN A 341 7.46 3.58 -28.51
N PRO A 342 6.92 2.35 -28.51
CA PRO A 342 7.46 1.26 -27.72
C PRO A 342 8.89 0.88 -28.16
N LEU A 343 9.78 0.67 -27.20
CA LEU A 343 11.16 0.27 -27.39
C LEU A 343 11.28 -1.26 -27.36
N PRO A 344 11.92 -1.91 -28.33
CA PRO A 344 12.12 -3.35 -28.32
C PRO A 344 12.87 -3.85 -27.07
N GLY A 345 12.50 -5.02 -26.55
CA GLY A 345 13.18 -5.67 -25.44
C GLY A 345 12.96 -5.03 -24.06
N LYS A 346 12.07 -4.06 -23.94
CA LYS A 346 11.68 -3.44 -22.66
C LYS A 346 10.31 -3.93 -22.18
N ALA A 347 10.04 -3.82 -20.89
CA ALA A 347 8.71 -4.09 -20.34
C ALA A 347 7.68 -3.16 -20.99
N TYR A 348 6.69 -3.72 -21.69
CA TYR A 348 5.71 -2.99 -22.51
C TYR A 348 6.32 -2.02 -23.54
N GLY A 349 7.61 -2.15 -23.83
CA GLY A 349 8.34 -1.18 -24.67
C GLY A 349 8.69 0.12 -23.95
N LEU A 350 8.65 0.17 -22.61
CA LEU A 350 8.89 1.39 -21.82
C LEU A 350 10.15 1.25 -20.95
N ASN A 351 10.86 2.35 -20.73
CA ASN A 351 11.96 2.43 -19.79
C ASN A 351 11.43 2.36 -18.34
N PRO A 352 12.29 1.97 -17.38
CA PRO A 352 11.92 1.94 -15.98
C PRO A 352 11.70 3.36 -15.43
N GLU A 353 10.90 3.48 -14.40
CA GLU A 353 10.81 4.73 -13.65
C GLU A 353 12.05 4.91 -12.77
N VAL A 354 12.64 6.09 -12.83
CA VAL A 354 13.86 6.47 -12.10
C VAL A 354 13.64 7.80 -11.41
N ALA A 355 13.88 7.86 -10.10
CA ALA A 355 13.72 9.11 -9.38
C ALA A 355 14.77 9.29 -8.27
N TRP A 356 15.03 10.56 -7.96
CA TRP A 356 15.74 11.01 -6.78
C TRP A 356 14.74 11.57 -5.77
N ASN A 357 14.84 11.11 -4.53
CA ASN A 357 14.09 11.66 -3.41
C ASN A 357 15.04 12.32 -2.42
N LYS A 358 14.64 13.47 -1.89
CA LYS A 358 15.36 14.24 -0.87
C LYS A 358 14.35 14.72 0.16
N GLY A 359 14.72 14.66 1.44
CA GLY A 359 13.79 15.05 2.49
C GLY A 359 14.46 15.54 3.75
N ILE A 360 13.72 16.37 4.47
CA ILE A 360 14.01 16.82 5.82
C ILE A 360 12.78 16.60 6.70
N SER A 361 13.01 16.08 7.89
CA SER A 361 12.00 15.97 8.95
C SER A 361 12.54 16.56 10.24
N ILE A 362 11.70 17.30 10.94
CA ILE A 362 12.02 17.90 12.24
C ILE A 362 10.94 17.50 13.22
N ASP A 363 11.32 16.80 14.29
CA ASP A 363 10.43 16.53 15.42
C ASP A 363 10.87 17.36 16.61
N GLN A 364 9.93 18.05 17.24
CA GLN A 364 10.13 18.78 18.47
C GLN A 364 9.21 18.24 19.55
N LYS A 365 9.79 17.67 20.61
CA LYS A 365 9.08 17.27 21.83
C LYS A 365 9.13 18.41 22.85
N PHE A 366 7.99 18.68 23.47
CA PHE A 366 7.86 19.72 24.50
C PHE A 366 6.65 19.39 25.39
N LYS A 367 6.47 20.15 26.46
CA LYS A 367 5.33 19.99 27.36
C LYS A 367 4.40 21.19 27.28
N ILE A 368 3.09 20.94 27.13
CA ILE A 368 2.02 21.93 27.25
C ILE A 368 1.17 21.49 28.45
N PHE A 369 0.93 22.41 29.39
CA PHE A 369 0.15 22.12 30.60
C PHE A 369 0.60 20.84 31.33
N LYS A 370 1.92 20.57 31.40
CA LYS A 370 2.56 19.36 31.95
C LYS A 370 2.32 18.07 31.16
N HIS A 371 1.59 18.09 30.05
CA HIS A 371 1.37 16.95 29.15
C HIS A 371 2.38 16.96 28.00
N GLU A 372 2.78 15.76 27.58
CA GLU A 372 3.70 15.60 26.44
C GLU A 372 3.04 16.02 25.14
N SER A 373 3.81 16.68 24.30
CA SER A 373 3.41 17.19 23.00
C SER A 373 4.54 16.98 22.01
N THR A 374 4.21 16.64 20.78
CA THR A 374 5.18 16.49 19.69
C THR A 374 4.68 17.20 18.45
N LEU A 375 5.50 18.13 17.94
CA LEU A 375 5.29 18.76 16.64
C LEU A 375 6.28 18.14 15.65
N SER A 376 5.76 17.58 14.56
CA SER A 376 6.55 17.01 13.46
C SER A 376 6.31 17.82 12.19
N ILE A 377 7.38 18.21 11.52
CA ILE A 377 7.34 18.92 10.24
C ILE A 377 8.21 18.16 9.25
N ASP A 378 7.64 17.82 8.08
CA ASP A 378 8.30 17.08 7.03
C ASP A 378 8.24 17.86 5.71
N PHE A 379 9.34 17.85 4.98
CA PHE A 379 9.37 18.26 3.59
C PHE A 379 10.15 17.25 2.76
N PHE A 380 9.52 16.72 1.70
CA PHE A 380 10.13 15.79 0.77
C PHE A 380 9.94 16.28 -0.66
N ARG A 381 10.99 16.14 -1.46
CA ARG A 381 10.95 16.35 -2.90
C ARG A 381 11.40 15.11 -3.64
N THR A 382 10.58 14.69 -4.62
CA THR A 382 10.91 13.62 -5.57
C THR A 382 11.01 14.23 -6.96
N ASP A 383 12.15 14.05 -7.62
CA ASP A 383 12.38 14.44 -9.01
C ASP A 383 12.52 13.18 -9.87
N PHE A 384 11.69 13.01 -10.88
CA PHE A 384 11.77 11.88 -11.80
C PHE A 384 12.72 12.21 -12.96
N SER A 385 13.72 11.36 -13.16
CA SER A 385 14.58 11.38 -14.35
C SER A 385 13.90 10.66 -15.51
N ASP A 386 13.13 9.60 -15.24
CA ASP A 386 12.23 8.93 -16.16
C ASP A 386 10.99 8.45 -15.40
N GLN A 387 9.85 8.45 -16.06
CA GLN A 387 8.57 8.01 -15.50
C GLN A 387 7.66 7.52 -16.62
N VAL A 388 6.88 6.49 -16.35
CA VAL A 388 5.81 6.08 -17.25
C VAL A 388 4.61 7.01 -17.04
N ILE A 389 4.29 7.77 -18.06
CA ILE A 389 3.18 8.71 -18.07
C ILE A 389 1.90 7.97 -18.45
N VAL A 390 0.86 8.17 -17.66
CA VAL A 390 -0.52 7.77 -17.95
C VAL A 390 -1.26 9.04 -18.38
N ASP A 391 -1.43 9.22 -19.68
CA ASP A 391 -2.07 10.39 -20.26
C ASP A 391 -3.54 10.09 -20.55
N LEU A 392 -4.42 10.73 -19.79
CA LEU A 392 -5.89 10.65 -19.90
C LEU A 392 -6.49 11.98 -20.37
N LEU A 393 -5.69 12.89 -20.96
CA LEU A 393 -6.18 14.18 -21.42
C LEU A 393 -7.11 14.05 -22.64
N ASP A 394 -6.97 12.98 -23.42
CA ASP A 394 -7.95 12.61 -24.43
C ASP A 394 -9.04 11.75 -23.82
N ALA A 395 -10.31 12.14 -24.00
CA ALA A 395 -11.45 11.41 -23.43
C ALA A 395 -11.69 10.01 -24.07
N ARG A 396 -11.02 9.69 -25.20
CA ARG A 396 -11.16 8.42 -25.96
C ARG A 396 -9.95 7.53 -25.86
N GLU A 397 -8.82 8.05 -25.37
CA GLU A 397 -7.56 7.33 -25.33
C GLU A 397 -6.94 7.37 -23.94
N ALA A 398 -6.26 6.31 -23.61
CA ALA A 398 -5.31 6.23 -22.50
C ALA A 398 -3.93 5.95 -23.10
N LYS A 399 -3.03 6.92 -23.08
CA LYS A 399 -1.70 6.81 -23.66
C LYS A 399 -0.66 6.53 -22.59
N PHE A 400 0.21 5.57 -22.85
CA PHE A 400 1.34 5.22 -22.01
C PHE A 400 2.65 5.52 -22.75
N TYR A 401 3.52 6.32 -22.15
CA TYR A 401 4.82 6.67 -22.72
C TYR A 401 5.81 7.14 -21.65
N ASN A 402 7.10 7.11 -21.98
CA ASN A 402 8.11 7.63 -21.07
C ASN A 402 8.11 9.16 -21.02
N LEU A 403 8.41 9.72 -19.87
CA LEU A 403 8.44 11.15 -19.59
C LEU A 403 9.29 11.92 -20.62
N ARG A 404 8.70 12.97 -21.17
CA ARG A 404 9.38 13.98 -22.01
C ARG A 404 9.19 15.34 -21.39
N GLY A 405 10.11 15.74 -20.51
CA GLY A 405 10.04 17.00 -19.79
C GLY A 405 10.30 16.82 -18.29
N LYS A 406 9.54 17.49 -17.45
CA LYS A 406 9.73 17.50 -15.99
C LYS A 406 8.59 16.75 -15.29
N SER A 407 8.92 15.97 -14.27
CA SER A 407 7.97 15.40 -13.33
C SER A 407 8.54 15.48 -11.93
N TYR A 408 7.77 16.02 -11.00
CA TYR A 408 8.19 16.14 -9.61
C TYR A 408 7.02 16.13 -8.62
N SER A 409 7.35 15.84 -7.37
CA SER A 409 6.43 15.95 -6.23
C SER A 409 7.12 16.69 -5.10
N ASN A 410 6.53 17.80 -4.63
CA ASN A 410 6.85 18.42 -3.35
C ASN A 410 5.77 18.02 -2.35
N SER A 411 6.17 17.52 -1.20
CA SER A 411 5.29 17.11 -0.10
C SER A 411 5.70 17.86 1.16
N PHE A 412 4.81 18.67 1.70
CA PHE A 412 4.93 19.27 3.02
C PHE A 412 3.88 18.66 3.94
N GLN A 413 4.27 18.31 5.17
CA GLN A 413 3.35 17.87 6.21
C GLN A 413 3.75 18.48 7.54
N ALA A 414 2.77 18.97 8.29
CA ALA A 414 2.91 19.32 9.70
C ALA A 414 1.91 18.47 10.50
N GLU A 415 2.39 17.87 11.58
CA GLU A 415 1.58 17.05 12.49
C GLU A 415 1.85 17.45 13.91
N TRP A 416 0.81 17.66 14.68
CA TRP A 416 0.89 17.99 16.10
C TRP A 416 0.10 16.96 16.91
N SER A 417 0.80 16.16 17.71
CA SER A 417 0.24 15.20 18.66
C SER A 417 0.37 15.77 20.07
N LEU A 418 -0.74 15.81 20.81
CA LEU A 418 -0.79 16.37 22.15
C LEU A 418 -1.79 15.61 23.02
N HIS A 419 -1.48 15.51 24.30
CA HIS A 419 -2.40 15.06 25.33
C HIS A 419 -3.02 16.27 26.02
N ILE A 420 -4.23 16.67 25.64
CA ILE A 420 -4.93 17.83 26.25
C ILE A 420 -5.31 17.49 27.69
N LEU A 421 -5.77 16.27 27.92
CA LEU A 421 -6.11 15.70 29.22
C LEU A 421 -5.40 14.35 29.38
N LYS A 422 -5.31 13.84 30.61
CA LYS A 422 -4.63 12.58 30.94
C LYS A 422 -5.04 11.41 30.03
N ASN A 423 -6.29 11.37 29.60
CA ASN A 423 -6.86 10.27 28.81
C ASN A 423 -7.33 10.69 27.42
N LEU A 424 -7.03 11.91 26.98
CA LEU A 424 -7.42 12.46 25.67
C LEU A 424 -6.17 12.74 24.84
N GLU A 425 -5.93 11.86 23.88
CA GLU A 425 -4.96 12.11 22.82
C GLU A 425 -5.63 12.88 21.67
N THR A 426 -4.97 13.94 21.23
CA THR A 426 -5.41 14.76 20.11
C THR A 426 -4.30 14.78 19.07
N ARG A 427 -4.65 14.57 17.82
CA ARG A 427 -3.73 14.61 16.70
C ARG A 427 -4.29 15.51 15.60
N LEU A 428 -3.52 16.54 15.25
CA LEU A 428 -3.84 17.49 14.18
C LEU A 428 -2.80 17.33 13.09
N ALA A 429 -3.20 17.25 11.82
CA ALA A 429 -2.25 17.26 10.73
C ALA A 429 -2.75 18.04 9.53
N TYR A 430 -1.80 18.67 8.85
CA TYR A 430 -2.00 19.32 7.57
C TYR A 430 -0.94 18.84 6.57
N ARG A 431 -1.37 18.56 5.34
CA ARG A 431 -0.52 18.15 4.24
C ARG A 431 -0.78 19.00 3.01
N PHE A 432 0.31 19.43 2.38
CA PHE A 432 0.28 20.12 1.10
C PHE A 432 1.13 19.37 0.07
N PHE A 433 0.57 19.12 -1.12
CA PHE A 433 1.23 18.49 -2.25
C PHE A 433 1.24 19.40 -3.48
N ASP A 434 2.44 19.63 -4.04
CA ASP A 434 2.60 20.20 -5.38
C ASP A 434 3.19 19.11 -6.29
N VAL A 435 2.32 18.38 -6.99
CA VAL A 435 2.68 17.27 -7.89
C VAL A 435 2.40 17.70 -9.31
N LYS A 436 3.46 17.81 -10.11
CA LYS A 436 3.36 18.20 -11.51
C LYS A 436 4.10 17.22 -12.41
N THR A 437 3.52 16.98 -13.56
CA THR A 437 4.05 16.08 -14.56
C THR A 437 3.84 16.69 -15.96
N THR A 438 4.84 16.57 -16.83
CA THR A 438 4.68 16.95 -18.23
C THR A 438 3.85 15.89 -18.93
N ILE A 439 2.63 16.28 -19.35
CA ILE A 439 1.71 15.45 -20.11
C ILE A 439 1.43 16.18 -21.43
N SER A 440 1.58 15.51 -22.58
CA SER A 440 1.40 16.09 -23.91
C SER A 440 2.13 17.44 -24.09
N GLY A 441 3.39 17.50 -23.59
CA GLY A 441 4.28 18.68 -23.71
C GLY A 441 3.99 19.82 -22.74
N LYS A 442 2.98 19.73 -21.87
CA LYS A 442 2.62 20.76 -20.89
C LYS A 442 2.85 20.25 -19.46
N LEU A 443 3.51 21.07 -18.62
CA LEU A 443 3.67 20.79 -17.21
C LEU A 443 2.37 21.12 -16.46
N ILE A 444 1.62 20.10 -16.04
CA ILE A 444 0.32 20.25 -15.41
C ILE A 444 0.30 19.62 -14.01
N ASN A 445 -0.66 20.03 -13.17
CA ASN A 445 -0.93 19.33 -11.92
C ASN A 445 -1.41 17.91 -12.22
N ARG A 446 -0.91 16.93 -11.46
CA ARG A 446 -1.33 15.54 -11.64
C ARG A 446 -2.83 15.41 -11.37
N PRO A 447 -3.61 14.84 -12.31
CA PRO A 447 -5.04 14.63 -12.12
C PRO A 447 -5.35 13.75 -10.91
N LEU A 448 -6.52 13.96 -10.29
CA LEU A 448 -7.08 13.23 -9.15
C LEU A 448 -6.24 13.29 -7.86
N VAL A 449 -5.26 14.19 -7.77
CA VAL A 449 -4.44 14.42 -6.57
C VAL A 449 -4.83 15.75 -5.93
N ALA A 450 -5.33 15.71 -4.68
CA ALA A 450 -5.63 16.92 -3.92
C ALA A 450 -4.35 17.63 -3.47
N LYS A 451 -4.30 18.96 -3.62
CA LYS A 451 -3.16 19.77 -3.14
C LYS A 451 -3.08 19.85 -1.63
N SER A 452 -4.21 19.92 -0.94
CA SER A 452 -4.28 20.08 0.50
C SER A 452 -5.16 19.01 1.14
N ARG A 453 -4.75 18.59 2.33
CA ARG A 453 -5.53 17.72 3.20
C ARG A 453 -5.25 18.05 4.65
N ALA A 454 -6.30 18.09 5.48
CA ALA A 454 -6.15 18.24 6.92
C ALA A 454 -6.92 17.13 7.63
N PHE A 455 -6.46 16.74 8.82
CA PHE A 455 -7.25 15.88 9.67
C PHE A 455 -7.11 16.23 11.14
N ILE A 456 -8.15 15.88 11.91
CA ILE A 456 -8.20 15.92 13.36
C ILE A 456 -8.59 14.53 13.83
N ASN A 457 -7.83 13.96 14.76
CA ASN A 457 -8.22 12.74 15.46
C ASN A 457 -8.27 13.03 16.96
N LEU A 458 -9.32 12.55 17.62
CA LEU A 458 -9.54 12.60 19.06
C LEU A 458 -9.72 11.17 19.57
N ALA A 459 -8.85 10.72 20.45
CA ALA A 459 -8.94 9.41 21.09
C ALA A 459 -9.03 9.60 22.61
N TYR A 460 -10.15 9.14 23.21
CA TYR A 460 -10.40 9.23 24.65
C TYR A 460 -10.62 7.86 25.26
N GLU A 461 -9.90 7.56 26.34
CA GLU A 461 -10.01 6.29 27.04
C GLU A 461 -10.37 6.49 28.51
N LEU A 462 -11.46 5.84 28.96
CA LEU A 462 -11.92 5.90 30.35
C LEU A 462 -12.55 4.59 30.81
N SER A 463 -11.99 3.96 31.84
CA SER A 463 -12.57 2.77 32.52
C SER A 463 -12.99 1.66 31.55
N GLY A 464 -12.15 1.36 30.55
CA GLY A 464 -12.38 0.33 29.53
C GLY A 464 -13.33 0.75 28.40
N TRP A 465 -13.81 1.99 28.40
CA TRP A 465 -14.42 2.63 27.23
C TRP A 465 -13.34 3.30 26.41
N LYS A 466 -13.45 3.21 25.08
CA LYS A 466 -12.62 3.95 24.12
C LYS A 466 -13.54 4.65 23.13
N PHE A 467 -13.27 5.93 22.94
CA PHE A 467 -13.97 6.79 21.99
C PHE A 467 -12.93 7.29 20.98
N ASP A 468 -13.18 7.09 19.72
CA ASP A 468 -12.35 7.59 18.64
C ASP A 468 -13.19 8.42 17.68
N TYR A 469 -12.72 9.58 17.33
CA TYR A 469 -13.35 10.45 16.34
C TYR A 469 -12.29 11.00 15.40
N THR A 470 -12.56 10.91 14.10
CA THR A 470 -11.67 11.45 13.07
C THR A 470 -12.44 12.30 12.08
N LEU A 471 -11.97 13.52 11.85
CA LEU A 471 -12.44 14.43 10.81
C LEU A 471 -11.34 14.60 9.76
N ASN A 472 -11.67 14.38 8.49
CA ASN A 472 -10.78 14.58 7.35
C ASN A 472 -11.35 15.65 6.42
N VAL A 473 -10.57 16.69 6.15
CA VAL A 473 -10.87 17.71 5.14
C VAL A 473 -10.03 17.41 3.89
N ASN A 474 -10.69 17.16 2.77
CA ASN A 474 -10.06 16.88 1.50
C ASN A 474 -10.22 18.08 0.56
N GLY A 475 -9.12 18.61 0.08
CA GLY A 475 -9.11 19.70 -0.90
C GLY A 475 -9.56 19.26 -2.29
N SER A 476 -9.88 20.22 -3.12
CA SER A 476 -10.24 20.03 -4.52
C SER A 476 -9.14 19.30 -5.31
N LYS A 477 -9.55 18.46 -6.26
CA LYS A 477 -8.68 17.67 -7.14
C LYS A 477 -8.88 18.09 -8.59
N PRO A 478 -7.83 18.29 -9.41
CA PRO A 478 -7.97 18.42 -10.84
C PRO A 478 -8.58 17.14 -11.44
N ILE A 479 -9.51 17.27 -12.35
CA ILE A 479 -10.14 16.15 -13.09
C ILE A 479 -9.62 16.18 -14.53
N PRO A 480 -9.32 15.02 -15.15
CA PRO A 480 -9.03 14.97 -16.58
C PRO A 480 -10.11 15.65 -17.42
N PRO A 481 -9.76 16.41 -18.48
CA PRO A 481 -10.76 17.15 -19.25
C PRO A 481 -11.72 16.20 -19.98
N THR A 482 -13.00 16.55 -19.96
CA THR A 482 -14.06 15.84 -20.66
C THR A 482 -14.73 16.68 -21.74
N THR A 483 -14.14 17.82 -22.09
CA THR A 483 -14.70 18.79 -23.04
C THR A 483 -14.86 18.25 -24.46
N ALA A 484 -14.17 17.17 -24.82
CA ALA A 484 -14.36 16.47 -26.09
C ALA A 484 -15.62 15.59 -26.13
N ASN A 485 -16.31 15.42 -24.99
CA ASN A 485 -17.58 14.72 -24.92
C ASN A 485 -18.75 15.65 -25.27
N PRO A 486 -19.90 15.10 -25.70
CA PRO A 486 -21.17 15.82 -25.73
C PRO A 486 -21.46 16.52 -24.39
N MET A 487 -22.17 17.64 -24.43
CA MET A 487 -22.39 18.52 -23.27
C MET A 487 -22.92 17.76 -22.04
N GLN A 488 -23.85 16.81 -22.22
CA GLN A 488 -24.42 15.99 -21.15
C GLN A 488 -23.40 15.08 -20.45
N TYR A 489 -22.28 14.76 -21.09
CA TYR A 489 -21.21 13.91 -20.60
C TYR A 489 -19.97 14.67 -20.14
N GLN A 490 -20.05 16.00 -20.13
CA GLN A 490 -18.96 16.82 -19.62
C GLN A 490 -18.98 16.86 -18.09
N ARG A 491 -17.82 17.01 -17.50
CA ARG A 491 -17.60 17.15 -16.05
C ARG A 491 -16.77 18.39 -15.77
N ASP A 492 -16.89 18.92 -14.57
CA ASP A 492 -16.06 20.02 -14.10
C ASP A 492 -14.59 19.64 -14.11
N ASN A 493 -13.71 20.62 -14.34
CA ASN A 493 -12.27 20.42 -14.34
C ASN A 493 -11.67 20.18 -12.95
N HIS A 494 -12.47 20.37 -11.89
CA HIS A 494 -12.07 20.18 -10.50
C HIS A 494 -13.22 19.58 -9.69
N SER A 495 -12.86 18.69 -8.75
CA SER A 495 -13.81 18.22 -7.74
C SER A 495 -14.11 19.34 -6.73
N PRO A 496 -15.23 19.30 -6.01
CA PRO A 496 -15.39 20.08 -4.78
C PRO A 496 -14.41 19.62 -3.70
N SER A 497 -14.17 20.48 -2.71
CA SER A 497 -13.60 20.06 -1.43
C SER A 497 -14.67 19.38 -0.59
N PHE A 498 -14.29 18.42 0.25
CA PHE A 498 -15.25 17.67 1.06
C PHE A 498 -14.68 17.24 2.41
N VAL A 499 -15.60 16.95 3.33
CA VAL A 499 -15.28 16.52 4.70
C VAL A 499 -15.80 15.11 4.93
N LEU A 500 -14.99 14.26 5.55
CA LEU A 500 -15.36 12.93 6.01
C LEU A 500 -15.19 12.86 7.52
N MET A 501 -16.20 12.34 8.21
CA MET A 501 -16.20 12.16 9.66
C MET A 501 -16.39 10.67 9.98
N ASN A 502 -15.57 10.12 10.86
CA ASN A 502 -15.68 8.75 11.33
C ASN A 502 -15.68 8.76 12.86
N ALA A 503 -16.44 7.85 13.47
CA ALA A 503 -16.45 7.69 14.91
C ALA A 503 -16.58 6.21 15.31
N GLN A 504 -15.94 5.83 16.39
CA GLN A 504 -16.06 4.50 16.99
C GLN A 504 -16.13 4.61 18.50
N ILE A 505 -16.98 3.78 19.10
CA ILE A 505 -17.03 3.55 20.53
C ILE A 505 -16.75 2.07 20.75
N SER A 506 -15.89 1.75 21.71
CA SER A 506 -15.66 0.37 22.12
C SER A 506 -15.64 0.22 23.63
N LYS A 507 -15.99 -0.98 24.10
CA LYS A 507 -16.01 -1.34 25.50
C LYS A 507 -15.35 -2.70 25.69
N THR A 508 -14.36 -2.75 26.57
CA THR A 508 -13.79 -4.02 27.05
C THR A 508 -14.60 -4.52 28.25
N VAL A 509 -15.12 -5.74 28.15
CA VAL A 509 -15.92 -6.43 29.18
C VAL A 509 -15.21 -7.71 29.60
N GLY A 510 -15.22 -8.03 30.90
CA GLY A 510 -14.56 -9.20 31.45
C GLY A 510 -13.10 -8.93 31.84
N LYS A 511 -12.67 -9.52 32.99
CA LYS A 511 -11.29 -9.38 33.50
C LYS A 511 -10.41 -10.54 33.08
N LYS A 512 -10.92 -11.78 33.13
CA LYS A 512 -10.16 -13.00 32.85
C LYS A 512 -10.12 -13.34 31.36
N HIS A 513 -11.22 -13.12 30.67
CA HIS A 513 -11.39 -13.34 29.23
C HIS A 513 -12.00 -12.07 28.64
N PRO A 514 -11.18 -11.06 28.32
CA PRO A 514 -11.70 -9.79 27.84
C PRO A 514 -12.32 -9.93 26.45
N ILE A 515 -13.53 -9.39 26.32
CA ILE A 515 -14.22 -9.22 25.05
C ILE A 515 -14.31 -7.73 24.77
N ASP A 516 -13.81 -7.29 23.63
CA ASP A 516 -14.00 -5.94 23.15
C ASP A 516 -15.21 -5.92 22.22
N ILE A 517 -16.23 -5.17 22.55
CA ILE A 517 -17.39 -4.90 21.69
C ILE A 517 -17.24 -3.49 21.15
N TYR A 518 -17.45 -3.30 19.87
CA TYR A 518 -17.35 -1.99 19.25
C TYR A 518 -18.49 -1.72 18.28
N ILE A 519 -18.86 -0.45 18.19
CA ILE A 519 -19.81 0.10 17.23
C ILE A 519 -19.22 1.38 16.66
N GLY A 520 -19.42 1.62 15.39
CA GLY A 520 -18.91 2.82 14.75
C GLY A 520 -19.68 3.21 13.50
N ALA A 521 -19.31 4.37 12.99
CA ALA A 521 -19.82 4.88 11.73
C ALA A 521 -18.69 5.51 10.92
N GLU A 522 -18.65 5.21 9.64
CA GLU A 522 -17.79 5.85 8.65
C GLU A 522 -18.60 6.82 7.80
N ASN A 523 -17.92 7.88 7.33
CA ASN A 523 -18.54 8.92 6.52
C ASN A 523 -19.85 9.46 7.12
N ILE A 524 -19.86 9.82 8.40
CA ILE A 524 -21.03 10.37 9.11
C ILE A 524 -21.56 11.62 8.40
N SER A 525 -20.70 12.36 7.69
CA SER A 525 -21.07 13.49 6.85
C SER A 525 -21.94 13.12 5.66
N ASN A 526 -22.11 11.85 5.38
CA ASN A 526 -22.87 11.29 4.25
C ASN A 526 -22.52 11.93 2.90
N PHE A 527 -21.23 12.28 2.73
CA PHE A 527 -20.76 12.86 1.49
C PHE A 527 -20.35 11.76 0.51
N PHE A 528 -20.87 11.83 -0.73
CA PHE A 528 -20.45 10.93 -1.81
C PHE A 528 -20.49 11.63 -3.17
N GLN A 529 -19.71 11.14 -4.10
CA GLN A 529 -19.64 11.60 -5.48
C GLN A 529 -20.91 11.17 -6.22
N LYS A 530 -21.70 12.13 -6.73
CA LYS A 530 -23.00 11.83 -7.38
C LYS A 530 -22.84 11.32 -8.81
N ASN A 531 -21.96 11.92 -9.61
CA ASN A 531 -21.80 11.60 -11.03
C ASN A 531 -20.49 10.81 -11.22
N VAL A 532 -20.48 9.52 -10.78
CA VAL A 532 -19.30 8.66 -10.80
C VAL A 532 -18.99 8.21 -12.23
N ILE A 533 -19.99 7.72 -12.94
CA ILE A 533 -19.84 7.15 -14.28
C ILE A 533 -20.33 8.17 -15.34
N ILE A 534 -19.60 8.25 -16.44
CA ILE A 534 -20.04 8.97 -17.66
C ILE A 534 -20.76 7.98 -18.55
N ALA A 535 -21.93 8.37 -19.09
CA ALA A 535 -22.79 7.55 -19.93
C ALA A 535 -23.16 6.18 -19.33
N PRO A 536 -23.66 6.11 -18.08
CA PRO A 536 -24.03 4.83 -17.47
C PRO A 536 -25.19 4.13 -18.20
N GLU A 537 -26.02 4.87 -18.94
CA GLU A 537 -27.12 4.35 -19.76
C GLU A 537 -26.65 3.61 -21.02
N ASP A 538 -25.42 3.86 -21.47
CA ASP A 538 -24.81 3.20 -22.64
C ASP A 538 -23.40 2.69 -22.31
N PRO A 539 -23.28 1.65 -21.45
CA PRO A 539 -22.00 1.22 -20.92
C PRO A 539 -21.10 0.47 -21.93
N PHE A 540 -21.61 0.16 -23.11
CA PHE A 540 -20.83 -0.39 -24.22
C PHE A 540 -20.56 0.65 -25.32
N GLY A 541 -21.09 1.84 -25.16
CA GLY A 541 -20.93 2.96 -26.08
C GLY A 541 -19.59 3.67 -25.91
N GLN A 542 -19.30 4.53 -26.90
CA GLN A 542 -18.00 5.22 -26.99
C GLN A 542 -17.72 6.26 -25.91
N TYR A 543 -18.74 6.64 -25.11
CA TYR A 543 -18.61 7.67 -24.08
C TYR A 543 -18.51 7.11 -22.66
N PHE A 544 -18.69 5.81 -22.50
CA PHE A 544 -18.64 5.18 -21.18
C PHE A 544 -17.29 5.35 -20.51
N ASP A 545 -17.30 5.92 -19.29
CA ASP A 545 -16.06 6.13 -18.53
C ASP A 545 -16.33 6.14 -17.00
N ALA A 546 -15.78 5.17 -16.30
CA ALA A 546 -15.81 5.06 -14.83
C ALA A 546 -14.45 5.39 -14.19
N THR A 547 -13.52 6.05 -14.91
CA THR A 547 -12.16 6.35 -14.40
C THR A 547 -12.11 7.58 -13.48
N LEU A 548 -13.14 8.44 -13.51
CA LEU A 548 -13.13 9.77 -12.88
C LEU A 548 -13.63 9.76 -11.42
N VAL A 549 -13.17 8.78 -10.65
CA VAL A 549 -13.50 8.68 -9.22
C VAL A 549 -12.56 9.58 -8.41
N TRP A 550 -13.08 10.63 -7.80
CA TRP A 550 -12.32 11.61 -7.01
C TRP A 550 -12.72 11.65 -5.54
N GLY A 551 -13.86 11.08 -5.14
CA GLY A 551 -14.40 11.08 -3.78
C GLY A 551 -14.96 9.71 -3.38
N PRO A 552 -15.52 9.58 -2.17
CA PRO A 552 -16.28 8.39 -1.80
C PRO A 552 -17.44 8.17 -2.77
N ILE A 553 -17.75 6.94 -3.07
CA ILE A 553 -18.90 6.56 -3.91
C ILE A 553 -20.07 6.10 -3.05
N THR A 554 -19.83 5.73 -1.79
CA THR A 554 -20.85 5.36 -0.80
C THR A 554 -21.06 6.46 0.23
N GLY A 555 -22.27 6.57 0.76
CA GLY A 555 -22.64 7.45 1.87
C GLY A 555 -22.17 6.93 3.24
N SER A 556 -22.93 7.27 4.29
CA SER A 556 -22.66 6.81 5.66
C SER A 556 -22.79 5.30 5.77
N MET A 557 -21.89 4.69 6.54
CA MET A 557 -21.86 3.26 6.83
C MET A 557 -21.76 3.04 8.33
N PHE A 558 -22.64 2.20 8.89
CA PHE A 558 -22.64 1.82 10.29
C PHE A 558 -22.12 0.39 10.45
N TYR A 559 -21.34 0.14 11.48
CA TYR A 559 -20.77 -1.17 11.74
C TYR A 559 -20.72 -1.53 13.21
N THR A 560 -20.69 -2.82 13.48
CA THR A 560 -20.43 -3.36 14.80
C THR A 560 -19.53 -4.58 14.73
N GLY A 561 -18.93 -4.93 15.83
CA GLY A 561 -18.15 -6.15 15.90
C GLY A 561 -17.67 -6.46 17.32
N LEU A 562 -17.00 -7.59 17.41
CA LEU A 562 -16.45 -8.08 18.67
C LEU A 562 -15.06 -8.67 18.46
N ARG A 563 -14.23 -8.58 19.51
CA ARG A 563 -12.91 -9.21 19.57
C ARG A 563 -12.79 -9.99 20.86
N TYR A 564 -12.33 -11.22 20.76
CA TYR A 564 -12.07 -12.10 21.90
C TYR A 564 -10.61 -12.55 21.87
N LYS A 565 -9.98 -12.57 23.05
CA LYS A 565 -8.58 -12.97 23.22
C LYS A 565 -8.46 -13.97 24.36
N LEU A 566 -7.84 -15.12 24.06
CA LEU A 566 -7.45 -16.13 25.03
C LEU A 566 -5.92 -16.22 25.03
N LYS A 567 -5.30 -15.88 26.16
CA LYS A 567 -3.85 -15.98 26.36
C LYS A 567 -3.45 -17.38 26.80
#